data_a89a11bff3245335de6ca17f65cea738
#
_entry.id   a89a11bff3245335de6ca17f65cea738
#
_cell.length_a   1.000
_cell.length_b   1.000
_cell.length_c   1.000
_cell.angle_alpha   90.00
_cell.angle_beta   90.00
_cell.angle_gamma   90.00
#
_symmetry.space_group_name_H-M   'P 1'
#
loop_
_entity.id
_entity.type
_entity.pdbx_description
1 polymer ?
#
loop_
_entity_poly.entity_id
_entity_poly.type
_entity_poly.pdbx_seq_one_letter_code
_entity_poly.pdbx_strand_id
1 'polypeptide(L)'
;MHAEAPESLKVSLEEISKPEKEKELKEFALKVFDWNKTTNLVSKNSTLENIYNHIIDSAHLYPYIQDNSYIDVGSGAGFPGLVISILGNKDGCLLEPANKKASFLRHCLAHFGIQNTKVLQKRLEHLDLIKEDVLISRAFAEPKKIQSLAIKKMSGDQKILLMVSEQQAIREDKNDWKYIPSAASKILGKKTGFLEFNPSKK
;
A
#
# COMPACT_ATOMS: atom_id res chain seq x y z
N MET A 1 -2.08 -18.05 -23.07
CA MET A 1 -2.16 -18.78 -21.77
C MET A 1 -2.07 -17.76 -20.65
N HIS A 2 -3.17 -17.54 -19.92
CA HIS A 2 -3.14 -16.70 -18.72
C HIS A 2 -2.52 -17.54 -17.60
N ALA A 3 -1.32 -17.19 -17.16
CA ALA A 3 -0.69 -17.86 -16.03
C ALA A 3 -1.66 -17.84 -14.84
N GLU A 4 -1.78 -18.97 -14.14
CA GLU A 4 -2.56 -19.02 -12.90
C GLU A 4 -1.96 -18.14 -11.81
N ALA A 5 -2.77 -17.71 -10.86
CA ALA A 5 -2.26 -17.01 -9.68
C ALA A 5 -1.36 -17.97 -8.87
N PRO A 6 -0.25 -17.49 -8.29
CA PRO A 6 0.60 -18.35 -7.48
C PRO A 6 -0.13 -18.80 -6.21
N GLU A 7 0.17 -20.01 -5.75
CA GLU A 7 -0.40 -20.56 -4.51
C GLU A 7 -0.18 -19.66 -3.30
N SER A 8 0.94 -18.96 -3.24
CA SER A 8 1.24 -17.97 -2.21
C SER A 8 0.21 -16.83 -2.12
N LEU A 9 -0.40 -16.42 -3.25
CA LEU A 9 -1.48 -15.44 -3.22
C LEU A 9 -2.75 -16.02 -2.61
N LYS A 10 -3.12 -17.25 -2.95
CA LYS A 10 -4.31 -17.91 -2.39
C LYS A 10 -4.19 -18.04 -0.88
N VAL A 11 -3.08 -18.61 -0.40
CA VAL A 11 -2.79 -18.71 1.05
C VAL A 11 -2.87 -17.37 1.74
N SER A 12 -2.29 -16.32 1.14
CA SER A 12 -2.34 -14.96 1.68
C SER A 12 -3.77 -14.43 1.82
N LEU A 13 -4.61 -14.66 0.81
CA LEU A 13 -6.00 -14.20 0.80
C LEU A 13 -6.88 -14.97 1.80
N GLU A 14 -6.62 -16.25 1.99
CA GLU A 14 -7.28 -17.06 3.03
C GLU A 14 -6.94 -16.53 4.43
N GLU A 15 -5.65 -16.23 4.71
CA GLU A 15 -5.22 -15.70 6.00
C GLU A 15 -5.89 -14.37 6.37
N ILE A 16 -6.18 -13.52 5.38
CA ILE A 16 -6.88 -12.24 5.59
C ILE A 16 -8.40 -12.32 5.36
N SER A 17 -8.95 -13.52 5.17
CA SER A 17 -10.37 -13.78 4.92
C SER A 17 -10.94 -13.06 3.68
N LYS A 18 -10.18 -13.08 2.56
CA LYS A 18 -10.54 -12.45 1.28
C LYS A 18 -10.29 -13.37 0.06
N PRO A 19 -10.60 -14.67 0.12
CA PRO A 19 -10.32 -15.59 -1.00
C PRO A 19 -11.06 -15.21 -2.29
N GLU A 20 -12.22 -14.56 -2.20
CA GLU A 20 -13.00 -14.09 -3.34
C GLU A 20 -12.29 -13.03 -4.19
N LYS A 21 -11.20 -12.43 -3.69
CA LYS A 21 -10.45 -11.36 -4.34
C LYS A 21 -9.27 -11.84 -5.21
N GLU A 22 -9.07 -13.14 -5.33
CA GLU A 22 -7.97 -13.72 -6.12
C GLU A 22 -8.01 -13.26 -7.58
N LYS A 23 -9.18 -13.27 -8.19
CA LYS A 23 -9.35 -12.92 -9.61
C LYS A 23 -8.98 -11.46 -9.89
N GLU A 24 -9.48 -10.54 -9.09
CA GLU A 24 -9.20 -9.11 -9.26
C GLU A 24 -7.72 -8.80 -9.00
N LEU A 25 -7.11 -9.40 -7.98
CA LEU A 25 -5.69 -9.18 -7.68
C LEU A 25 -4.76 -9.81 -8.71
N LYS A 26 -5.14 -10.97 -9.28
CA LYS A 26 -4.44 -11.54 -10.43
C LYS A 26 -4.49 -10.61 -11.64
N GLU A 27 -5.68 -10.09 -11.95
CA GLU A 27 -5.85 -9.15 -13.06
C GLU A 27 -5.08 -7.85 -12.82
N PHE A 28 -5.06 -7.34 -11.59
CA PHE A 28 -4.24 -6.20 -11.21
C PHE A 28 -2.74 -6.48 -11.42
N ALA A 29 -2.25 -7.65 -11.04
CA ALA A 29 -0.85 -8.03 -11.27
C ALA A 29 -0.48 -7.97 -12.76
N LEU A 30 -1.33 -8.50 -13.62
CA LEU A 30 -1.13 -8.48 -15.07
C LEU A 30 -1.14 -7.05 -15.62
N LYS A 31 -2.05 -6.19 -15.14
CA LYS A 31 -2.07 -4.77 -15.55
C LYS A 31 -0.79 -4.04 -15.14
N VAL A 32 -0.30 -4.24 -13.92
CA VAL A 32 0.99 -3.67 -13.48
C VAL A 32 2.12 -4.14 -14.39
N PHE A 33 2.19 -5.45 -14.66
CA PHE A 33 3.22 -6.04 -15.51
C PHE A 33 3.22 -5.47 -16.93
N ASP A 34 2.05 -5.34 -17.54
CA ASP A 34 1.93 -4.82 -18.90
C ASP A 34 2.22 -3.32 -19.00
N TRP A 35 1.68 -2.52 -18.08
CA TRP A 35 1.95 -1.08 -18.06
C TRP A 35 3.41 -0.75 -17.72
N ASN A 36 4.08 -1.63 -16.95
CA ASN A 36 5.49 -1.43 -16.59
C ASN A 36 6.41 -1.41 -17.79
N LYS A 37 6.02 -2.06 -18.89
CA LYS A 37 6.78 -2.08 -20.17
C LYS A 37 6.98 -0.65 -20.73
N THR A 38 6.07 0.28 -20.43
CA THR A 38 6.07 1.64 -21.00
C THR A 38 6.14 2.75 -19.94
N THR A 39 5.80 2.47 -18.68
CA THR A 39 5.55 3.53 -17.68
C THR A 39 6.49 3.48 -16.47
N ASN A 40 7.34 2.46 -16.32
CA ASN A 40 8.22 2.30 -15.16
C ASN A 40 7.45 2.42 -13.81
N LEU A 41 6.38 1.62 -13.68
CA LEU A 41 5.58 1.57 -12.45
C LEU A 41 6.36 0.97 -11.29
N VAL A 42 7.11 -0.10 -11.59
CA VAL A 42 8.05 -0.82 -10.72
C VAL A 42 9.40 -0.94 -11.42
N SER A 43 10.37 -1.61 -10.81
CA SER A 43 11.66 -1.87 -11.48
C SER A 43 11.48 -2.49 -12.87
N LYS A 44 12.28 -2.07 -13.85
CA LYS A 44 12.20 -2.60 -15.24
C LYS A 44 12.38 -4.11 -15.29
N ASN A 45 13.16 -4.69 -14.39
CA ASN A 45 13.44 -6.12 -14.33
C ASN A 45 12.46 -6.88 -13.41
N SER A 46 11.38 -6.23 -12.94
CA SER A 46 10.40 -6.91 -12.10
C SER A 46 9.68 -7.99 -12.89
N THR A 47 9.71 -9.20 -12.38
CA THR A 47 8.93 -10.33 -12.88
C THR A 47 7.49 -10.24 -12.37
N LEU A 48 6.60 -11.03 -12.95
CA LEU A 48 5.22 -11.16 -12.46
C LEU A 48 5.21 -11.68 -11.00
N GLU A 49 6.12 -12.58 -10.64
CA GLU A 49 6.31 -13.05 -9.27
C GLU A 49 6.66 -11.91 -8.30
N ASN A 50 7.55 -10.99 -8.69
CA ASN A 50 7.86 -9.81 -7.86
C ASN A 50 6.62 -8.95 -7.64
N ILE A 51 5.76 -8.81 -8.64
CA ILE A 51 4.50 -8.07 -8.52
C ILE A 51 3.54 -8.77 -7.56
N TYR A 52 3.39 -10.10 -7.64
CA TYR A 52 2.61 -10.87 -6.67
C TYR A 52 3.15 -10.72 -5.25
N ASN A 53 4.47 -10.73 -5.06
CA ASN A 53 5.08 -10.50 -3.76
C ASN A 53 4.73 -9.11 -3.20
N HIS A 54 4.63 -8.09 -4.07
CA HIS A 54 4.15 -6.76 -3.67
C HIS A 54 2.68 -6.75 -3.29
N ILE A 55 1.84 -7.50 -3.99
CA ILE A 55 0.40 -7.65 -3.68
C ILE A 55 0.24 -8.36 -2.33
N ILE A 56 0.89 -9.48 -2.12
CA ILE A 56 0.85 -10.26 -0.87
C ILE A 56 1.26 -9.41 0.31
N ASP A 57 2.40 -8.74 0.22
CA ASP A 57 2.90 -7.85 1.26
C ASP A 57 1.89 -6.72 1.58
N SER A 58 1.30 -6.13 0.54
CA SER A 58 0.28 -5.08 0.68
C SER A 58 -1.03 -5.59 1.28
N ALA A 59 -1.46 -6.80 0.89
CA ALA A 59 -2.71 -7.40 1.37
C ALA A 59 -2.69 -7.62 2.88
N HIS A 60 -1.56 -8.00 3.46
CA HIS A 60 -1.42 -8.18 4.90
C HIS A 60 -1.47 -6.88 5.73
N LEU A 61 -1.51 -5.71 5.08
CA LEU A 61 -1.82 -4.44 5.73
C LEU A 61 -3.34 -4.26 5.93
N TYR A 62 -4.18 -4.93 5.12
CA TYR A 62 -5.63 -4.77 5.13
C TYR A 62 -6.28 -4.95 6.52
N PRO A 63 -5.95 -5.99 7.33
CA PRO A 63 -6.54 -6.16 8.66
C PRO A 63 -6.29 -5.00 9.64
N TYR A 64 -5.25 -4.20 9.42
CA TYR A 64 -4.91 -3.04 10.27
C TYR A 64 -5.64 -1.75 9.88
N ILE A 65 -6.30 -1.76 8.71
CA ILE A 65 -7.02 -0.61 8.16
C ILE A 65 -8.52 -0.85 8.18
N GLN A 66 -8.98 -2.01 7.71
CA GLN A 66 -10.36 -2.47 7.51
C GLN A 66 -11.43 -1.35 7.41
N ASP A 67 -11.95 -0.92 8.57
CA ASP A 67 -13.08 0.02 8.64
C ASP A 67 -12.68 1.50 8.64
N ASN A 68 -11.40 1.80 8.57
CA ASN A 68 -10.88 3.16 8.55
C ASN A 68 -10.70 3.67 7.11
N SER A 69 -10.87 4.97 6.93
CA SER A 69 -10.42 5.64 5.72
C SER A 69 -8.89 5.72 5.69
N TYR A 70 -8.30 5.76 4.48
CA TYR A 70 -6.83 5.81 4.36
C TYR A 70 -6.34 6.72 3.25
N ILE A 71 -5.13 7.25 3.45
CA ILE A 71 -4.35 7.93 2.41
C ILE A 71 -3.05 7.18 2.17
N ASP A 72 -2.82 6.76 0.93
CA ASP A 72 -1.57 6.12 0.50
C ASP A 72 -0.63 7.16 -0.09
N VAL A 73 0.47 7.44 0.60
CA VAL A 73 1.44 8.47 0.19
C VAL A 73 2.52 7.88 -0.69
N GLY A 74 2.55 8.35 -1.95
CA GLY A 74 3.45 7.82 -2.96
C GLY A 74 2.97 6.49 -3.51
N SER A 75 1.70 6.40 -3.88
CA SER A 75 1.03 5.15 -4.29
C SER A 75 1.70 4.41 -5.45
N GLY A 76 2.43 5.11 -6.30
CA GLY A 76 3.24 4.51 -7.37
C GLY A 76 2.45 3.59 -8.29
N ALA A 77 2.79 2.30 -8.28
CA ALA A 77 2.09 1.24 -8.99
C ALA A 77 0.79 0.78 -8.29
N GLY A 78 0.39 1.42 -7.18
CA GLY A 78 -0.79 1.05 -6.39
C GLY A 78 -0.49 0.18 -5.17
N PHE A 79 0.76 0.16 -4.70
CA PHE A 79 1.19 -0.60 -3.53
C PHE A 79 1.49 0.33 -2.34
N PRO A 80 0.75 0.22 -1.22
CA PRO A 80 -0.30 -0.75 -0.92
C PRO A 80 -1.73 -0.30 -1.27
N GLY A 81 -1.98 1.00 -1.51
CA GLY A 81 -3.31 1.61 -1.47
C GLY A 81 -4.31 1.00 -2.44
N LEU A 82 -3.96 0.74 -3.70
CA LEU A 82 -4.90 0.15 -4.66
C LEU A 82 -5.20 -1.32 -4.33
N VAL A 83 -4.24 -2.08 -3.77
CA VAL A 83 -4.51 -3.43 -3.26
C VAL A 83 -5.56 -3.38 -2.16
N ILE A 84 -5.44 -2.44 -1.20
CA ILE A 84 -6.42 -2.22 -0.14
C ILE A 84 -7.80 -1.86 -0.72
N SER A 85 -7.85 -1.01 -1.75
CA SER A 85 -9.11 -0.68 -2.44
C SER A 85 -9.77 -1.91 -3.07
N ILE A 86 -9.00 -2.76 -3.75
CA ILE A 86 -9.50 -4.00 -4.39
C ILE A 86 -10.04 -4.97 -3.33
N LEU A 87 -9.41 -5.05 -2.17
CA LEU A 87 -9.85 -5.87 -1.05
C LEU A 87 -11.14 -5.37 -0.39
N GLY A 88 -11.61 -4.16 -0.76
CA GLY A 88 -12.93 -3.65 -0.34
C GLY A 88 -12.90 -2.76 0.90
N ASN A 89 -11.82 -1.96 1.09
CA ASN A 89 -11.81 -0.93 2.13
C ASN A 89 -12.82 0.20 1.84
N LYS A 90 -13.20 0.99 2.85
CA LYS A 90 -14.24 2.03 2.72
C LYS A 90 -13.78 3.18 1.82
N ASP A 91 -13.04 4.12 2.35
CA ASP A 91 -12.66 5.33 1.64
C ASP A 91 -11.14 5.41 1.49
N GLY A 92 -10.66 5.53 0.25
CA GLY A 92 -9.26 5.59 -0.06
C GLY A 92 -8.84 6.88 -0.77
N CYS A 93 -7.62 7.32 -0.52
CA CYS A 93 -6.98 8.40 -1.25
C CYS A 93 -5.59 7.94 -1.70
N LEU A 94 -5.37 7.84 -3.00
CA LEU A 94 -4.09 7.50 -3.60
C LEU A 94 -3.35 8.78 -3.98
N LEU A 95 -2.30 9.13 -3.25
CA LEU A 95 -1.52 10.34 -3.47
C LEU A 95 -0.28 10.03 -4.32
N GLU A 96 -0.30 10.44 -5.59
CA GLU A 96 0.78 10.17 -6.55
C GLU A 96 1.01 11.38 -7.46
N PRO A 97 2.16 12.07 -7.36
CA PRO A 97 2.43 13.27 -8.12
C PRO A 97 2.73 13.02 -9.61
N ALA A 98 3.25 11.85 -9.97
CA ALA A 98 3.67 11.55 -11.34
C ALA A 98 2.46 11.26 -12.23
N ASN A 99 2.28 12.06 -13.30
CA ASN A 99 1.12 11.99 -14.18
C ASN A 99 0.85 10.57 -14.73
N LYS A 100 1.87 9.89 -15.26
CA LYS A 100 1.73 8.54 -15.84
C LYS A 100 1.25 7.52 -14.80
N LYS A 101 1.78 7.58 -13.56
CA LYS A 101 1.40 6.70 -12.46
C LYS A 101 -0.01 7.02 -11.97
N ALA A 102 -0.35 8.30 -11.81
CA ALA A 102 -1.70 8.73 -11.44
C ALA A 102 -2.74 8.31 -12.49
N SER A 103 -2.40 8.37 -13.79
CA SER A 103 -3.27 7.88 -14.87
C SER A 103 -3.48 6.37 -14.81
N PHE A 104 -2.44 5.60 -14.52
CA PHE A 104 -2.54 4.16 -14.28
C PHE A 104 -3.48 3.84 -13.11
N LEU A 105 -3.33 4.53 -11.98
CA LEU A 105 -4.20 4.34 -10.82
C LEU A 105 -5.66 4.63 -11.14
N ARG A 106 -5.95 5.75 -11.82
CA ARG A 106 -7.33 6.08 -12.26
C ARG A 106 -7.89 5.02 -13.21
N HIS A 107 -7.09 4.54 -14.16
CA HIS A 107 -7.48 3.45 -15.05
C HIS A 107 -7.87 2.18 -14.27
N CYS A 108 -7.07 1.79 -13.27
CA CYS A 108 -7.38 0.63 -12.44
C CYS A 108 -8.65 0.83 -11.60
N LEU A 109 -8.83 1.99 -10.94
CA LEU A 109 -10.05 2.27 -10.18
C LEU A 109 -11.30 2.15 -11.06
N ALA A 110 -11.27 2.73 -12.26
CA ALA A 110 -12.38 2.64 -13.21
C ALA A 110 -12.61 1.19 -13.68
N HIS A 111 -11.54 0.45 -13.98
CA HIS A 111 -11.62 -0.93 -14.46
C HIS A 111 -12.22 -1.89 -13.43
N PHE A 112 -11.85 -1.74 -12.16
CA PHE A 112 -12.37 -2.57 -11.06
C PHE A 112 -13.67 -2.02 -10.46
N GLY A 113 -14.24 -0.94 -11.01
CA GLY A 113 -15.47 -0.33 -10.52
C GLY A 113 -15.38 0.25 -9.10
N ILE A 114 -14.18 0.63 -8.66
CA ILE A 114 -13.92 1.16 -7.32
C ILE A 114 -14.32 2.64 -7.28
N GLN A 115 -15.39 2.97 -6.57
CA GLN A 115 -15.95 4.33 -6.49
C GLN A 115 -15.58 5.07 -5.19
N ASN A 116 -15.22 4.34 -4.15
CA ASN A 116 -14.88 4.88 -2.83
C ASN A 116 -13.39 5.24 -2.67
N THR A 117 -12.63 5.23 -3.74
CA THR A 117 -11.21 5.61 -3.74
C THR A 117 -10.95 6.68 -4.81
N LYS A 118 -10.22 7.71 -4.44
CA LYS A 118 -9.81 8.82 -5.34
C LYS A 118 -8.30 8.85 -5.55
N VAL A 119 -7.87 9.40 -6.69
CA VAL A 119 -6.46 9.68 -6.97
C VAL A 119 -6.22 11.18 -6.90
N LEU A 120 -5.36 11.60 -5.98
CA LEU A 120 -4.88 12.98 -5.87
C LEU A 120 -3.48 13.10 -6.49
N GLN A 121 -3.37 13.87 -7.56
CA GLN A 121 -2.09 14.12 -8.23
C GLN A 121 -1.36 15.28 -7.57
N LYS A 122 -0.93 15.08 -6.31
CA LYS A 122 -0.22 16.06 -5.47
C LYS A 122 0.92 15.40 -4.72
N ARG A 123 1.84 16.21 -4.19
CA ARG A 123 2.81 15.78 -3.18
C ARG A 123 2.24 15.96 -1.78
N LEU A 124 2.72 15.16 -0.81
CA LEU A 124 2.31 15.27 0.59
C LEU A 124 2.50 16.69 1.15
N GLU A 125 3.59 17.35 0.76
CA GLU A 125 3.90 18.72 1.18
C GLU A 125 2.82 19.74 0.78
N HIS A 126 2.10 19.48 -0.32
CA HIS A 126 1.08 20.36 -0.89
C HIS A 126 -0.36 20.04 -0.44
N LEU A 127 -0.53 19.11 0.50
CA LEU A 127 -1.80 18.92 1.18
C LEU A 127 -1.92 19.94 2.33
N ASP A 128 -3.11 20.50 2.50
CA ASP A 128 -3.40 21.39 3.63
C ASP A 128 -3.66 20.57 4.90
N LEU A 129 -4.43 19.49 4.77
CA LEU A 129 -4.85 18.61 5.86
C LEU A 129 -5.00 17.17 5.36
N ILE A 130 -4.67 16.21 6.22
CA ILE A 130 -4.99 14.79 6.06
C ILE A 130 -6.28 14.53 6.84
N LYS A 131 -7.33 14.10 6.14
CA LYS A 131 -8.65 13.85 6.74
C LYS A 131 -8.89 12.37 7.00
N GLU A 132 -8.14 11.53 6.32
CA GLU A 132 -8.22 10.07 6.40
C GLU A 132 -7.67 9.59 7.76
N ASP A 133 -8.25 8.52 8.31
CA ASP A 133 -7.91 7.97 9.63
C ASP A 133 -6.50 7.38 9.69
N VAL A 134 -6.04 6.82 8.57
CA VAL A 134 -4.76 6.13 8.48
C VAL A 134 -3.93 6.63 7.29
N LEU A 135 -2.73 7.12 7.56
CA LEU A 135 -1.72 7.32 6.52
C LEU A 135 -0.95 6.02 6.34
N ILE A 136 -0.94 5.52 5.12
CA ILE A 136 -0.13 4.37 4.73
C ILE A 136 0.93 4.80 3.72
N SER A 137 2.05 4.11 3.69
CA SER A 137 3.07 4.31 2.65
C SER A 137 4.01 3.12 2.56
N ARG A 138 4.60 2.94 1.38
CA ARG A 138 5.63 1.95 1.11
C ARG A 138 6.77 2.58 0.33
N ALA A 139 7.99 2.51 0.88
CA ALA A 139 9.24 2.93 0.20
C ALA A 139 9.23 4.35 -0.42
N PHE A 140 8.36 5.25 0.06
CA PHE A 140 8.26 6.63 -0.46
C PHE A 140 9.42 7.50 0.06
N ALA A 141 9.72 7.41 1.36
CA ALA A 141 10.77 8.18 2.01
C ALA A 141 11.16 7.51 3.34
N GLU A 142 12.20 8.03 3.99
CA GLU A 142 12.55 7.60 5.35
C GLU A 142 11.39 7.87 6.33
N PRO A 143 11.13 6.94 7.28
CA PRO A 143 10.02 7.06 8.25
C PRO A 143 9.95 8.41 8.94
N LYS A 144 11.07 8.93 9.43
CA LYS A 144 11.16 10.26 10.08
C LYS A 144 10.69 11.41 9.17
N LYS A 145 11.01 11.35 7.88
CA LYS A 145 10.59 12.38 6.93
C LYS A 145 9.09 12.35 6.73
N ILE A 146 8.51 11.15 6.55
CA ILE A 146 7.05 11.01 6.42
C ILE A 146 6.37 11.51 7.70
N GLN A 147 6.85 11.08 8.87
CA GLN A 147 6.33 11.50 10.17
C GLN A 147 6.33 13.02 10.32
N SER A 148 7.45 13.68 10.05
CA SER A 148 7.58 15.14 10.22
C SER A 148 6.67 15.95 9.28
N LEU A 149 6.41 15.44 8.08
CA LEU A 149 5.50 16.06 7.12
C LEU A 149 4.03 15.81 7.46
N ALA A 150 3.72 14.57 7.88
CA ALA A 150 2.36 14.13 8.16
C ALA A 150 1.80 14.75 9.45
N ILE A 151 2.56 14.76 10.55
CA ILE A 151 2.11 15.29 11.86
C ILE A 151 1.58 16.72 11.73
N LYS A 152 2.19 17.55 10.91
CA LYS A 152 1.76 18.95 10.69
C LYS A 152 0.40 19.07 9.99
N LYS A 153 -0.09 17.98 9.41
CA LYS A 153 -1.30 17.91 8.59
C LYS A 153 -2.36 16.97 9.16
N MET A 154 -2.00 16.23 10.19
CA MET A 154 -2.89 15.32 10.92
C MET A 154 -3.51 16.01 12.11
N SER A 155 -4.72 15.57 12.48
CA SER A 155 -5.45 16.07 13.65
C SER A 155 -6.18 14.89 14.32
N GLY A 156 -6.13 14.81 15.66
CA GLY A 156 -6.85 13.79 16.44
C GLY A 156 -6.18 12.42 16.44
N ASP A 157 -6.99 11.36 16.39
CA ASP A 157 -6.57 9.97 16.60
C ASP A 157 -6.05 9.26 15.35
N GLN A 158 -5.63 10.01 14.36
CA GLN A 158 -5.05 9.47 13.13
C GLN A 158 -3.74 8.73 13.40
N LYS A 159 -3.47 7.69 12.61
CA LYS A 159 -2.23 6.91 12.72
C LYS A 159 -1.46 6.82 11.41
N ILE A 160 -0.18 6.51 11.50
CA ILE A 160 0.70 6.25 10.37
C ILE A 160 1.11 4.78 10.41
N LEU A 161 0.97 4.08 9.28
CA LEU A 161 1.43 2.71 9.07
C LEU A 161 2.38 2.67 7.87
N LEU A 162 3.66 2.45 8.11
CA LEU A 162 4.66 2.36 7.05
C LEU A 162 5.09 0.92 6.83
N MET A 163 5.01 0.45 5.59
CA MET A 163 5.54 -0.86 5.21
C MET A 163 7.07 -0.80 5.13
N VAL A 164 7.74 -1.65 5.88
CA VAL A 164 9.20 -1.68 6.01
C VAL A 164 9.74 -3.10 6.06
N SER A 165 11.03 -3.27 5.74
CA SER A 165 11.75 -4.49 6.11
C SER A 165 12.10 -4.47 7.61
N GLU A 166 12.31 -5.64 8.21
CA GLU A 166 12.79 -5.74 9.60
C GLU A 166 14.07 -4.95 9.82
N GLN A 167 15.00 -4.96 8.85
CA GLN A 167 16.25 -4.19 8.94
C GLN A 167 16.02 -2.67 8.99
N GLN A 168 15.01 -2.16 8.29
CA GLN A 168 14.63 -0.74 8.39
C GLN A 168 13.98 -0.47 9.75
N ALA A 169 13.11 -1.36 10.24
CA ALA A 169 12.46 -1.22 11.54
C ALA A 169 13.48 -1.14 12.68
N ILE A 170 14.49 -2.00 12.71
CA ILE A 170 15.55 -2.00 13.73
C ILE A 170 16.30 -0.64 13.79
N ARG A 171 16.48 0.03 12.66
CA ARG A 171 17.11 1.35 12.60
C ARG A 171 16.22 2.46 13.19
N GLU A 172 14.91 2.28 13.15
CA GLU A 172 13.91 3.27 13.59
C GLU A 172 13.38 3.01 15.02
N ASP A 173 13.69 1.87 15.64
CA ASP A 173 13.17 1.41 16.94
C ASP A 173 13.43 2.38 18.12
N LYS A 174 14.24 3.41 17.93
CA LYS A 174 14.52 4.46 18.93
C LYS A 174 13.57 5.67 18.89
N ASN A 175 12.52 5.66 18.03
CA ASN A 175 11.79 6.87 17.67
C ASN A 175 10.27 6.73 17.72
N ASP A 176 9.68 6.42 18.84
CA ASP A 176 8.20 6.41 18.99
C ASP A 176 7.43 5.49 18.00
N TRP A 177 8.14 4.67 17.22
CA TRP A 177 7.56 3.72 16.28
C TRP A 177 7.42 2.34 16.93
N LYS A 178 6.23 1.75 16.77
CA LYS A 178 6.00 0.36 17.15
C LYS A 178 6.15 -0.52 15.92
N TYR A 179 7.08 -1.47 15.93
CA TYR A 179 7.20 -2.47 14.88
C TYR A 179 6.18 -3.59 15.05
N ILE A 180 5.47 -3.91 13.97
CA ILE A 180 4.50 -4.99 13.88
C ILE A 180 4.97 -5.94 12.78
N PRO A 181 5.43 -7.17 13.10
CA PRO A 181 5.79 -8.16 12.09
C PRO A 181 4.59 -8.52 11.21
N SER A 182 4.77 -8.58 9.90
CA SER A 182 3.73 -9.01 8.97
C SER A 182 3.69 -10.54 8.86
N ALA A 183 2.48 -11.11 8.83
CA ALA A 183 2.28 -12.52 8.54
C ALA A 183 2.76 -12.90 7.12
N ALA A 184 2.73 -11.96 6.17
CA ALA A 184 3.33 -12.14 4.84
C ALA A 184 4.78 -12.62 4.87
N SER A 185 5.52 -12.36 5.97
CA SER A 185 6.91 -12.79 6.12
C SER A 185 7.09 -14.30 5.95
N LYS A 186 6.14 -15.10 6.43
CA LYS A 186 6.18 -16.58 6.32
C LYS A 186 5.95 -17.03 4.87
N ILE A 187 5.01 -16.40 4.19
CA ILE A 187 4.64 -16.70 2.81
C ILE A 187 5.74 -16.29 1.84
N LEU A 188 6.32 -15.10 2.06
CA LEU A 188 7.31 -14.49 1.17
C LEU A 188 8.76 -14.93 1.44
N GLY A 189 9.00 -15.67 2.54
CA GLY A 189 10.35 -16.08 2.94
C GLY A 189 11.29 -14.92 3.25
N LYS A 190 10.75 -13.72 3.56
CA LYS A 190 11.51 -12.51 3.89
C LYS A 190 10.87 -11.77 5.06
N LYS A 191 11.70 -11.17 5.90
CA LYS A 191 11.24 -10.44 7.07
C LYS A 191 10.73 -9.05 6.67
N THR A 192 9.41 -8.86 6.75
CA THR A 192 8.68 -7.62 6.46
C THR A 192 7.68 -7.32 7.57
N GLY A 193 7.25 -6.06 7.67
CA GLY A 193 6.29 -5.63 8.67
C GLY A 193 5.90 -4.18 8.51
N PHE A 194 5.33 -3.64 9.59
CA PHE A 194 4.81 -2.28 9.62
C PHE A 194 5.43 -1.51 10.78
N LEU A 195 5.77 -0.25 10.54
CA LEU A 195 6.02 0.72 11.61
C LEU A 195 4.73 1.48 11.87
N GLU A 196 4.20 1.37 13.08
CA GLU A 196 3.03 2.12 13.55
C GLU A 196 3.47 3.33 14.37
N PHE A 197 2.92 4.49 14.05
CA PHE A 197 3.05 5.70 14.84
C PHE A 197 1.66 6.30 15.09
N ASN A 198 1.40 6.67 16.34
CA ASN A 198 0.16 7.32 16.73
C ASN A 198 0.48 8.64 17.47
N PRO A 199 0.16 9.81 16.87
CA PRO A 199 0.47 11.11 17.47
C PRO A 199 -0.21 11.36 18.82
N SER A 200 -1.43 10.83 19.04
CA SER A 200 -2.22 11.07 20.25
C SER A 200 -1.80 10.22 21.45
N LYS A 201 -0.86 9.30 21.29
CA LYS A 201 -0.34 8.46 22.40
C LYS A 201 0.96 9.02 22.99
N LYS A 202 1.27 10.29 22.74
CA LYS A 202 2.38 11.02 23.35
C LYS A 202 1.95 11.84 24.56
#